data_b24de84c243fb287ca181c0b14d8e1c4
#
_entry.id   b24de84c243fb287ca181c0b14d8e1c4
#
_cell.length_a   1.000
_cell.length_b   1.000
_cell.length_c   1.000
_cell.angle_alpha   90.00
_cell.angle_beta   90.00
_cell.angle_gamma   90.00
#
_symmetry.space_group_name_H-M   'P 1'
#
loop_
_entity.id
_entity.type
_entity.pdbx_description
1 polymer ?
#
loop_
_entity_poly.entity_id
_entity_poly.type
_entity_poly.pdbx_seq_one_letter_code
_entity_poly.pdbx_strand_id
1 'polypeptide(L)'
;SVKQTLFELQHLLNQISEDDYSKPIEYLSNASIGEHTRHIIELFQCAINSYQVGVLNYDTRNRDILIQTSPSFAIEKIDEICNSIEKENKDLILESVFFDVISRINTNYFREVIYNLEHCIHHQALIKVAVFQFEYLTVNENFGVAPSTIVFRNQCAQ
;
A
#
# COMPACT_ATOMS: atom_id res chain seq x y z
N SER A 1 5.18 12.26 -0.35
CA SER A 1 4.04 12.21 0.61
C SER A 1 3.20 10.94 0.38
N VAL A 2 2.38 10.56 1.36
CA VAL A 2 1.48 9.41 1.23
C VAL A 2 0.61 9.50 -0.03
N LYS A 3 -0.07 10.63 -0.23
CA LYS A 3 -0.92 10.84 -1.40
C LYS A 3 -0.16 10.70 -2.72
N GLN A 4 1.05 11.25 -2.80
CA GLN A 4 1.87 11.13 -4.00
C GLN A 4 2.18 9.66 -4.32
N THR A 5 2.57 8.87 -3.32
CA THR A 5 2.85 7.44 -3.49
C THR A 5 1.61 6.67 -3.94
N LEU A 6 0.44 6.99 -3.39
CA LEU A 6 -0.83 6.38 -3.80
C LEU A 6 -1.25 6.81 -5.23
N PHE A 7 -1.01 8.06 -5.63
CA PHE A 7 -1.27 8.52 -7.00
C PHE A 7 -0.37 7.81 -8.04
N GLU A 8 0.86 7.48 -7.69
CA GLU A 8 1.73 6.67 -8.56
C GLU A 8 1.15 5.27 -8.76
N LEU A 9 0.57 4.67 -7.73
CA LEU A 9 -0.15 3.40 -7.85
C LEU A 9 -1.39 3.54 -8.74
N GLN A 10 -2.22 4.57 -8.53
CA GLN A 10 -3.39 4.84 -9.39
C GLN A 10 -2.99 5.03 -10.87
N HIS A 11 -1.85 5.70 -11.12
CA HIS A 11 -1.36 5.88 -12.49
C HIS A 11 -1.09 4.53 -13.17
N LEU A 12 -0.53 3.55 -12.47
CA LEU A 12 -0.38 2.18 -12.98
C LEU A 12 -1.75 1.51 -13.18
N LEU A 13 -2.67 1.64 -12.21
CA LEU A 13 -3.98 1.00 -12.27
C LEU A 13 -4.86 1.52 -13.43
N ASN A 14 -4.65 2.76 -13.86
CA ASN A 14 -5.32 3.31 -15.04
C ASN A 14 -4.82 2.73 -16.38
N GLN A 15 -3.69 2.00 -16.38
CA GLN A 15 -3.10 1.43 -17.58
C GLN A 15 -3.42 -0.07 -17.71
N ILE A 16 -3.56 -0.78 -16.58
CA ILE A 16 -3.60 -2.24 -16.56
C ILE A 16 -5.00 -2.77 -16.89
N SER A 17 -5.07 -3.83 -17.68
CA SER A 17 -6.32 -4.57 -17.91
C SER A 17 -6.75 -5.38 -16.66
N GLU A 18 -8.05 -5.65 -16.51
CA GLU A 18 -8.56 -6.48 -15.41
C GLU A 18 -7.94 -7.90 -15.42
N ASP A 19 -7.74 -8.49 -16.60
CA ASP A 19 -7.12 -9.80 -16.75
C ASP A 19 -5.68 -9.81 -16.25
N ASP A 20 -4.85 -8.85 -16.67
CA ASP A 20 -3.45 -8.76 -16.25
C ASP A 20 -3.31 -8.33 -14.78
N TYR A 21 -4.25 -7.52 -14.27
CA TYR A 21 -4.31 -7.12 -12.87
C TYR A 21 -4.51 -8.28 -11.91
N SER A 22 -5.34 -9.24 -12.32
CA SER A 22 -5.69 -10.42 -11.52
C SER A 22 -4.81 -11.65 -11.81
N LYS A 23 -3.94 -11.56 -12.83
CA LYS A 23 -3.12 -12.67 -13.30
C LYS A 23 -2.03 -13.04 -12.28
N PRO A 24 -1.92 -14.33 -11.89
CA PRO A 24 -0.80 -14.80 -11.09
C PRO A 24 0.54 -14.60 -11.82
N ILE A 25 1.54 -14.09 -11.11
CA ILE A 25 2.86 -13.79 -11.64
C ILE A 25 3.90 -14.61 -10.88
N GLU A 26 4.65 -15.44 -11.58
CA GLU A 26 5.64 -16.34 -11.00
C GLU A 26 6.66 -15.61 -10.12
N TYR A 27 7.18 -14.46 -10.59
CA TYR A 27 8.16 -13.64 -9.86
C TYR A 27 7.59 -12.95 -8.61
N LEU A 28 6.27 -12.98 -8.42
CA LEU A 28 5.57 -12.56 -7.19
C LEU A 28 5.10 -13.75 -6.35
N SER A 29 5.74 -14.90 -6.48
CA SER A 29 5.33 -16.14 -5.81
C SER A 29 3.87 -16.52 -6.14
N ASN A 30 3.46 -16.32 -7.38
CA ASN A 30 2.11 -16.50 -7.92
C ASN A 30 1.03 -15.55 -7.35
N ALA A 31 1.42 -14.50 -6.63
CA ALA A 31 0.50 -13.40 -6.34
C ALA A 31 0.30 -12.52 -7.58
N SER A 32 -0.83 -11.80 -7.62
CA SER A 32 -1.13 -10.82 -8.68
C SER A 32 -0.78 -9.39 -8.26
N ILE A 33 -0.73 -8.48 -9.24
CA ILE A 33 -0.65 -7.03 -8.96
C ILE A 33 -1.85 -6.61 -8.10
N GLY A 34 -3.03 -7.15 -8.38
CA GLY A 34 -4.25 -6.89 -7.62
C GLY A 34 -4.17 -7.30 -6.16
N GLU A 35 -3.57 -8.46 -5.86
CA GLU A 35 -3.39 -8.90 -4.47
C GLU A 35 -2.46 -7.98 -3.69
N HIS A 36 -1.35 -7.53 -4.30
CA HIS A 36 -0.46 -6.53 -3.69
C HIS A 36 -1.16 -5.18 -3.50
N THR A 37 -1.93 -4.74 -4.49
CA THR A 37 -2.72 -3.50 -4.41
C THR A 37 -3.77 -3.57 -3.31
N ARG A 38 -4.54 -4.67 -3.22
CA ARG A 38 -5.49 -4.90 -2.14
C ARG A 38 -4.82 -4.81 -0.78
N HIS A 39 -3.66 -5.44 -0.63
CA HIS A 39 -2.92 -5.43 0.62
C HIS A 39 -2.54 -4.01 1.05
N ILE A 40 -2.02 -3.19 0.13
CA ILE A 40 -1.73 -1.77 0.39
C ILE A 40 -2.98 -1.03 0.87
N ILE A 41 -4.07 -1.13 0.12
CA ILE A 41 -5.32 -0.41 0.39
C ILE A 41 -5.88 -0.79 1.76
N GLU A 42 -5.99 -2.10 2.05
CA GLU A 42 -6.58 -2.59 3.29
C GLU A 42 -5.78 -2.20 4.53
N LEU A 43 -4.45 -2.10 4.44
CA LEU A 43 -3.64 -1.63 5.56
C LEU A 43 -3.90 -0.15 5.86
N PHE A 44 -3.99 0.72 4.84
CA PHE A 44 -4.38 2.12 5.05
C PHE A 44 -5.79 2.25 5.61
N GLN A 45 -6.74 1.45 5.13
CA GLN A 45 -8.11 1.41 5.67
C GLN A 45 -8.13 1.02 7.16
N CYS A 46 -7.32 0.03 7.57
CA CYS A 46 -7.18 -0.34 8.99
C CYS A 46 -6.70 0.85 9.82
N ALA A 47 -5.66 1.57 9.38
CA ALA A 47 -5.15 2.74 10.10
C ALA A 47 -6.19 3.88 10.19
N ILE A 48 -6.90 4.17 9.10
CA ILE A 48 -7.93 5.21 9.06
C ILE A 48 -9.10 4.87 9.97
N ASN A 49 -9.57 3.62 9.93
CA ASN A 49 -10.72 3.15 10.72
C ASN A 49 -10.37 3.09 12.22
N SER A 50 -9.13 2.75 12.57
CA SER A 50 -8.68 2.72 13.96
C SER A 50 -8.72 4.09 14.64
N TYR A 51 -8.70 5.18 13.86
CA TYR A 51 -8.72 6.53 14.40
C TYR A 51 -9.92 6.82 15.30
N GLN A 52 -11.09 6.29 14.98
CA GLN A 52 -12.29 6.45 15.80
C GLN A 52 -12.31 5.49 16.99
N VAL A 53 -11.91 4.25 16.76
CA VAL A 53 -12.00 3.15 17.73
C VAL A 53 -10.88 3.22 18.79
N GLY A 54 -9.70 3.73 18.42
CA GLY A 54 -8.52 3.80 19.28
C GLY A 54 -7.69 2.51 19.29
N VAL A 55 -8.15 1.45 18.61
CA VAL A 55 -7.46 0.16 18.51
C VAL A 55 -7.28 -0.22 17.06
N LEU A 56 -6.09 -0.64 16.70
CA LEU A 56 -5.68 -1.09 15.37
C LEU A 56 -5.29 -2.56 15.39
N ASN A 57 -5.80 -3.32 14.44
CA ASN A 57 -5.40 -4.71 14.21
C ASN A 57 -5.33 -4.97 12.70
N TYR A 58 -4.14 -5.19 12.17
CA TYR A 58 -3.93 -5.47 10.74
C TYR A 58 -4.28 -6.89 10.34
N ASP A 59 -4.31 -7.82 11.29
CA ASP A 59 -4.55 -9.25 11.03
C ASP A 59 -6.03 -9.53 10.71
N THR A 60 -6.94 -8.67 11.21
CA THR A 60 -8.41 -8.79 11.06
C THR A 60 -8.98 -8.04 9.85
N ARG A 61 -8.14 -7.57 8.93
CA ARG A 61 -8.58 -6.85 7.72
C ARG A 61 -9.50 -7.70 6.84
N ASN A 62 -10.37 -7.04 6.08
CA ASN A 62 -11.51 -7.67 5.40
C ASN A 62 -11.16 -8.58 4.21
N ARG A 63 -10.01 -8.41 3.55
CA ARG A 63 -9.61 -9.11 2.31
C ARG A 63 -10.68 -9.06 1.21
N ASP A 64 -11.05 -7.83 0.82
CA ASP A 64 -12.06 -7.58 -0.22
C ASP A 64 -11.55 -8.00 -1.61
N ILE A 65 -12.19 -9.02 -2.17
CA ILE A 65 -11.84 -9.60 -3.48
C ILE A 65 -12.03 -8.59 -4.62
N LEU A 66 -12.99 -7.67 -4.53
CA LEU A 66 -13.20 -6.67 -5.58
C LEU A 66 -11.99 -5.74 -5.75
N ILE A 67 -11.29 -5.42 -4.67
CA ILE A 67 -10.08 -4.60 -4.76
C ILE A 67 -8.98 -5.31 -5.57
N GLN A 68 -8.84 -6.61 -5.47
CA GLN A 68 -7.79 -7.35 -6.20
C GLN A 68 -8.18 -7.77 -7.62
N THR A 69 -9.45 -7.65 -8.00
CA THR A 69 -9.93 -8.09 -9.32
C THR A 69 -10.36 -6.94 -10.22
N SER A 70 -10.67 -5.76 -9.67
CA SER A 70 -11.10 -4.58 -10.41
C SER A 70 -10.17 -3.40 -10.16
N PRO A 71 -9.35 -3.00 -11.15
CA PRO A 71 -8.50 -1.81 -11.04
C PRO A 71 -9.31 -0.54 -10.76
N SER A 72 -10.47 -0.37 -11.40
CA SER A 72 -11.33 0.79 -11.20
C SER A 72 -11.85 0.89 -9.76
N PHE A 73 -12.27 -0.23 -9.17
CA PHE A 73 -12.69 -0.27 -7.77
C PHE A 73 -11.52 0.01 -6.81
N ALA A 74 -10.32 -0.50 -7.10
CA ALA A 74 -9.12 -0.19 -6.34
C ALA A 74 -8.78 1.31 -6.38
N ILE A 75 -8.94 1.97 -7.54
CA ILE A 75 -8.76 3.42 -7.69
C ILE A 75 -9.75 4.18 -6.80
N GLU A 76 -11.04 3.82 -6.79
CA GLU A 76 -12.03 4.42 -5.90
C GLU A 76 -11.62 4.33 -4.43
N LYS A 77 -11.12 3.17 -4.00
CA LYS A 77 -10.64 2.97 -2.61
C LYS A 77 -9.39 3.80 -2.29
N ILE A 78 -8.50 4.00 -3.24
CA ILE A 78 -7.36 4.91 -3.08
C ILE A 78 -7.84 6.36 -2.93
N ASP A 79 -8.83 6.80 -3.70
CA ASP A 79 -9.41 8.13 -3.56
C ASP A 79 -10.06 8.34 -2.19
N GLU A 80 -10.80 7.34 -1.68
CA GLU A 80 -11.36 7.36 -0.32
C GLU A 80 -10.27 7.53 0.75
N ILE A 81 -9.15 6.80 0.60
CA ILE A 81 -7.98 6.91 1.49
C ILE A 81 -7.40 8.33 1.41
N CYS A 82 -7.13 8.83 0.21
CA CYS A 82 -6.55 10.16 0.00
C CYS A 82 -7.40 11.28 0.60
N ASN A 83 -8.72 11.13 0.60
CA ASN A 83 -9.67 12.09 1.17
C ASN A 83 -9.78 12.01 2.71
N SER A 84 -9.40 10.89 3.31
CA SER A 84 -9.63 10.62 4.74
C SER A 84 -8.36 10.48 5.59
N ILE A 85 -7.18 10.39 4.97
CA ILE A 85 -5.94 10.07 5.70
C ILE A 85 -5.35 11.26 6.47
N GLU A 86 -5.63 12.49 6.06
CA GLU A 86 -5.11 13.68 6.72
C GLU A 86 -5.90 13.98 7.99
N LYS A 87 -5.37 13.58 9.12
CA LYS A 87 -5.94 13.77 10.46
C LYS A 87 -4.83 14.23 11.41
N GLU A 88 -5.21 14.79 12.55
CA GLU A 88 -4.27 15.08 13.63
C GLU A 88 -3.71 13.79 14.25
N ASN A 89 -2.54 13.89 14.89
CA ASN A 89 -1.98 12.74 15.60
C ASN A 89 -2.86 12.37 16.80
N LYS A 90 -3.02 11.07 17.02
CA LYS A 90 -3.81 10.51 18.13
C LYS A 90 -3.17 9.22 18.61
N ASP A 91 -3.14 9.02 19.92
CA ASP A 91 -2.68 7.77 20.53
C ASP A 91 -3.63 6.62 20.16
N LEU A 92 -3.03 5.49 19.82
CA LEU A 92 -3.70 4.26 19.44
C LEU A 92 -3.06 3.07 20.16
N ILE A 93 -3.78 1.96 20.19
CA ILE A 93 -3.27 0.66 20.62
C ILE A 93 -3.20 -0.25 19.40
N LEU A 94 -2.01 -0.74 19.09
CA LEU A 94 -1.84 -1.82 18.11
C LEU A 94 -2.03 -3.17 18.81
N GLU A 95 -3.00 -3.94 18.34
CA GLU A 95 -3.16 -5.36 18.71
C GLU A 95 -2.56 -6.24 17.62
N SER A 96 -1.68 -7.15 17.99
CA SER A 96 -1.10 -8.15 17.09
C SER A 96 -0.69 -9.39 17.86
N VAL A 97 -0.51 -10.50 17.16
CA VAL A 97 -0.02 -11.75 17.77
C VAL A 97 1.50 -11.75 17.78
N PHE A 98 2.10 -11.75 18.97
CA PHE A 98 3.54 -11.88 19.17
C PHE A 98 3.83 -13.12 20.02
N PHE A 99 4.67 -14.02 19.54
CA PHE A 99 5.02 -15.26 20.24
C PHE A 99 3.79 -16.05 20.69
N ASP A 100 2.81 -16.21 19.79
CA ASP A 100 1.51 -16.87 20.04
C ASP A 100 0.63 -16.21 21.13
N VAL A 101 0.95 -14.99 21.55
CA VAL A 101 0.20 -14.21 22.53
C VAL A 101 -0.32 -12.93 21.88
N ILE A 102 -1.59 -12.62 22.13
CA ILE A 102 -2.16 -11.31 21.75
C ILE A 102 -1.47 -10.25 22.60
N SER A 103 -0.76 -9.36 21.93
CA SER A 103 -0.02 -8.25 22.55
C SER A 103 -0.66 -6.92 22.18
N ARG A 104 -0.68 -6.01 23.15
CA ARG A 104 -1.16 -4.62 22.98
C ARG A 104 0.01 -3.67 23.12
N ILE A 105 0.29 -2.94 22.04
CA ILE A 105 1.45 -2.06 21.93
C ILE A 105 0.96 -0.62 21.76
N ASN A 106 1.49 0.31 22.57
CA ASN A 106 1.20 1.72 22.41
C ASN A 106 1.78 2.22 21.09
N THR A 107 0.96 2.90 20.32
CA THR A 107 1.32 3.50 19.05
C THR A 107 0.57 4.83 18.88
N ASN A 108 0.66 5.46 17.72
CA ASN A 108 -0.13 6.64 17.37
C ASN A 108 -0.41 6.67 15.86
N TYR A 109 -1.39 7.49 15.49
CA TYR A 109 -1.86 7.55 14.12
C TYR A 109 -0.75 7.90 13.11
N PHE A 110 0.12 8.86 13.41
CA PHE A 110 1.20 9.24 12.49
C PHE A 110 2.20 8.11 12.29
N ARG A 111 2.55 7.39 13.35
CA ARG A 111 3.43 6.24 13.24
C ARG A 111 2.83 5.17 12.34
N GLU A 112 1.53 4.90 12.48
CA GLU A 112 0.84 3.89 11.64
C GLU A 112 0.70 4.35 10.19
N VAL A 113 0.46 5.63 9.93
CA VAL A 113 0.48 6.18 8.57
C VAL A 113 1.86 6.08 7.93
N ILE A 114 2.95 6.33 8.68
CA ILE A 114 4.32 6.18 8.19
C ILE A 114 4.61 4.70 7.90
N TYR A 115 4.24 3.79 8.79
CA TYR A 115 4.39 2.35 8.56
C TYR A 115 3.69 1.91 7.26
N ASN A 116 2.45 2.34 7.06
CA ASN A 116 1.71 2.01 5.84
C ASN A 116 2.34 2.63 4.59
N LEU A 117 2.94 3.81 4.67
CA LEU A 117 3.68 4.42 3.57
C LEU A 117 4.92 3.58 3.21
N GLU A 118 5.72 3.19 4.19
CA GLU A 118 6.91 2.36 3.96
C GLU A 118 6.53 1.00 3.39
N HIS A 119 5.45 0.42 3.90
CA HIS A 119 4.91 -0.85 3.42
C HIS A 119 4.34 -0.74 1.99
N CYS A 120 3.67 0.38 1.67
CA CYS A 120 3.22 0.69 0.31
C CYS A 120 4.40 0.75 -0.67
N ILE A 121 5.47 1.47 -0.32
CA ILE A 121 6.69 1.57 -1.14
C ILE A 121 7.32 0.19 -1.36
N HIS A 122 7.36 -0.65 -0.32
CA HIS A 122 7.84 -2.03 -0.43
C HIS A 122 7.00 -2.84 -1.44
N HIS A 123 5.67 -2.79 -1.33
CA HIS A 123 4.80 -3.49 -2.28
C HIS A 123 4.86 -2.90 -3.70
N GLN A 124 5.03 -1.59 -3.84
CA GLN A 124 5.28 -0.98 -5.15
C GLN A 124 6.59 -1.48 -5.78
N ALA A 125 7.64 -1.73 -5.00
CA ALA A 125 8.86 -2.32 -5.53
C ALA A 125 8.63 -3.75 -6.06
N LEU A 126 7.80 -4.56 -5.39
CA LEU A 126 7.39 -5.87 -5.87
C LEU A 126 6.53 -5.75 -7.15
N ILE A 127 5.53 -4.87 -7.15
CA ILE A 127 4.70 -4.59 -8.32
C ILE A 127 5.55 -4.14 -9.52
N LYS A 128 6.61 -3.35 -9.29
CA LYS A 128 7.53 -2.93 -10.36
C LYS A 128 8.21 -4.11 -11.05
N VAL A 129 8.56 -5.16 -10.31
CA VAL A 129 9.10 -6.39 -10.91
C VAL A 129 8.07 -7.05 -11.83
N ALA A 130 6.80 -7.04 -11.43
CA ALA A 130 5.71 -7.57 -12.26
C ALA A 130 5.46 -6.71 -13.52
N VAL A 131 5.53 -5.37 -13.39
CA VAL A 131 5.32 -4.43 -14.50
C VAL A 131 6.26 -4.70 -15.68
N PHE A 132 7.50 -5.11 -15.42
CA PHE A 132 8.46 -5.46 -16.49
C PHE A 132 8.04 -6.66 -17.36
N GLN A 133 6.98 -7.39 -17.00
CA GLN A 133 6.42 -8.48 -17.80
C GLN A 133 5.42 -7.99 -18.86
N PHE A 134 5.01 -6.73 -18.78
CA PHE A 134 3.98 -6.14 -19.62
C PHE A 134 4.56 -4.94 -20.40
N GLU A 135 4.74 -5.08 -21.70
CA GLU A 135 5.36 -4.03 -22.55
C GLU A 135 4.55 -2.73 -22.57
N TYR A 136 3.25 -2.77 -22.32
CA TYR A 136 2.38 -1.61 -22.38
C TYR A 136 2.27 -0.84 -21.05
N LEU A 137 2.77 -1.40 -19.94
CA LEU A 137 2.72 -0.76 -18.62
C LEU A 137 3.98 0.08 -18.37
N THR A 138 3.78 1.25 -17.83
CA THR A 138 4.87 2.16 -17.47
C THR A 138 4.70 2.69 -16.05
N VAL A 139 5.78 2.80 -15.32
CA VAL A 139 5.84 3.43 -14.00
C VAL A 139 7.00 4.41 -13.93
N ASN A 140 6.89 5.38 -13.02
CA ASN A 140 7.98 6.31 -12.76
C ASN A 140 9.25 5.55 -12.32
N GLU A 141 10.43 6.09 -12.63
CA GLU A 141 11.73 5.50 -12.24
C GLU A 141 11.84 5.30 -10.72
N ASN A 142 11.23 6.21 -9.94
CA ASN A 142 11.22 6.19 -8.49
C ASN A 142 10.04 5.39 -7.88
N PHE A 143 9.19 4.77 -8.69
CA PHE A 143 8.11 3.89 -8.21
C PHE A 143 8.70 2.76 -7.36
N GLY A 144 8.23 2.63 -6.12
CA GLY A 144 8.73 1.64 -5.16
C GLY A 144 10.15 1.92 -4.62
N VAL A 145 10.66 3.14 -4.75
CA VAL A 145 11.97 3.53 -4.20
C VAL A 145 11.78 4.37 -2.94
N ALA A 146 12.49 4.00 -1.87
CA ALA A 146 12.43 4.73 -0.62
C ALA A 146 12.91 6.19 -0.79
N PRO A 147 12.26 7.18 -0.16
CA PRO A 147 12.64 8.60 -0.29
C PRO A 147 14.10 8.88 0.06
N SER A 148 14.67 8.21 1.06
CA SER A 148 16.07 8.32 1.42
C SER A 148 17.02 7.87 0.30
N THR A 149 16.64 6.83 -0.43
CA THR A 149 17.41 6.34 -1.59
C THR A 149 17.36 7.33 -2.75
N ILE A 150 16.21 7.97 -2.99
CA ILE A 150 16.07 9.02 -4.01
C ILE A 150 17.00 10.20 -3.69
N VAL A 151 16.98 10.65 -2.43
CA VAL A 151 17.87 11.75 -1.97
C VAL A 151 19.34 11.37 -2.17
N PHE A 152 19.74 10.17 -1.75
CA PHE A 152 21.12 9.69 -1.93
C PHE A 152 21.56 9.64 -3.39
N ARG A 153 20.72 9.11 -4.29
CA ARG A 153 21.01 9.08 -5.73
C ARG A 153 21.22 10.47 -6.32
N ASN A 154 20.38 11.43 -5.93
CA ASN A 154 20.51 12.83 -6.41
C ASN A 154 21.79 13.50 -5.90
N GLN A 155 22.29 13.15 -4.73
CA GLN A 155 23.55 13.64 -4.20
C GLN A 155 24.76 13.03 -4.92
N CYS A 156 24.70 11.78 -5.34
CA CYS A 156 25.76 11.09 -6.06
C CYS A 156 25.82 11.47 -7.55
N ALA A 157 24.77 12.07 -8.10
CA ALA A 157 24.70 12.51 -9.49
C ALA A 157 25.25 13.93 -9.73
N GLN A 158 25.68 14.61 -8.67
CA GLN A 158 26.37 15.91 -8.69
C GLN A 158 27.88 15.73 -8.56
#